data_7defb6ed7611aa5ec43d1310c376b115
#
_entry.id   7defb6ed7611aa5ec43d1310c376b115
#
_cell.length_a   1.000
_cell.length_b   1.000
_cell.length_c   1.000
_cell.angle_alpha   90.00
_cell.angle_beta   90.00
_cell.angle_gamma   90.00
#
_symmetry.space_group_name_H-M   'P 1'
#
loop_
_entity.id
_entity.type
_entity.pdbx_description
1 polymer ?
#
loop_
_entity_poly.entity_id
_entity_poly.type
_entity_poly.pdbx_seq_one_letter_code
_entity_poly.pdbx_strand_id
1 'polypeptide(L)'
;ATPGRLIDLMNRKTVDLGAVKNVILDEADEMLNMGFTDSINEILAAVPETRNMLLFSATMPKEIAAITKKYMRDPKEIVIGVKNEGNKNIRDIYYMVRAQDKYLALKRIADYYPNIYGIIFCRTRKETQEIADKLIQDGYNADSLHGELSQAQRDYVMQKFRIKNLQLLVATDVAARGLDVDDLTHVINYGLPDEI
;
A
#
# COMPACT_ATOMS: atom_id res chain seq x y z
N ALA A 1 2.76 1.23 14.93
CA ALA A 1 3.04 -0.21 14.77
C ALA A 1 1.92 -0.85 13.95
N THR A 2 2.18 -1.96 13.27
CA THR A 2 1.11 -2.80 12.69
C THR A 2 0.34 -3.49 13.82
N PRO A 3 -0.96 -3.82 13.63
CA PRO A 3 -1.77 -4.43 14.68
C PRO A 3 -1.14 -5.69 15.28
N GLY A 4 -0.68 -6.64 14.46
CA GLY A 4 -0.06 -7.87 14.95
C GLY A 4 1.21 -7.63 15.75
N ARG A 5 2.05 -6.67 15.36
CA ARG A 5 3.25 -6.32 16.13
C ARG A 5 2.91 -5.68 17.47
N LEU A 6 1.88 -4.84 17.52
CA LEU A 6 1.46 -4.21 18.77
C LEU A 6 0.93 -5.26 19.75
N ILE A 7 0.11 -6.20 19.28
CA ILE A 7 -0.39 -7.32 20.11
C ILE A 7 0.76 -8.20 20.63
N ASP A 8 1.75 -8.53 19.80
CA ASP A 8 2.95 -9.26 20.26
C ASP A 8 3.66 -8.52 21.41
N LEU A 9 3.81 -7.19 21.30
CA LEU A 9 4.41 -6.39 22.37
C LEU A 9 3.55 -6.31 23.63
N MET A 10 2.22 -6.23 23.48
CA MET A 10 1.27 -6.29 24.61
C MET A 10 1.37 -7.64 25.33
N ASN A 11 1.36 -8.75 24.60
CA ASN A 11 1.45 -10.09 25.13
C ASN A 11 2.79 -10.34 25.88
N ARG A 12 3.87 -9.74 25.39
CA ARG A 12 5.19 -9.75 26.06
C ARG A 12 5.28 -8.77 27.23
N LYS A 13 4.23 -7.99 27.48
CA LYS A 13 4.22 -6.95 28.53
C LYS A 13 5.34 -5.91 28.38
N THR A 14 5.82 -5.69 27.17
CA THR A 14 6.83 -4.66 26.84
C THR A 14 6.20 -3.31 26.56
N VAL A 15 4.89 -3.26 26.33
CA VAL A 15 4.09 -2.06 26.11
C VAL A 15 2.84 -2.14 27.00
N ASP A 16 2.55 -1.05 27.70
CA ASP A 16 1.31 -0.84 28.44
C ASP A 16 0.50 0.26 27.72
N LEU A 17 -0.73 -0.08 27.34
CA LEU A 17 -1.64 0.84 26.69
C LEU A 17 -2.56 1.58 27.65
N GLY A 18 -2.50 1.29 28.95
CA GLY A 18 -3.38 1.87 29.98
C GLY A 18 -3.26 3.38 30.17
N ALA A 19 -2.18 4.00 29.69
CA ALA A 19 -1.95 5.45 29.77
C ALA A 19 -2.08 6.17 28.41
N VAL A 20 -2.52 5.47 27.36
CA VAL A 20 -2.65 6.03 26.00
C VAL A 20 -3.78 7.07 25.97
N LYS A 21 -3.45 8.28 25.53
CA LYS A 21 -4.39 9.41 25.42
C LYS A 21 -4.93 9.58 24.00
N ASN A 22 -4.15 9.20 22.97
CA ASN A 22 -4.52 9.35 21.58
C ASN A 22 -4.29 8.04 20.83
N VAL A 23 -5.28 7.61 20.05
CA VAL A 23 -5.20 6.50 19.14
C VAL A 23 -5.42 7.01 17.73
N ILE A 24 -4.53 6.63 16.82
CA ILE A 24 -4.63 6.94 15.41
C ILE A 24 -4.70 5.64 14.64
N LEU A 25 -5.80 5.42 13.91
CA LEU A 25 -5.92 4.38 12.91
C LEU A 25 -5.70 5.02 11.56
N ASP A 26 -4.61 4.67 10.91
CA ASP A 26 -4.25 5.16 9.58
C ASP A 26 -4.36 4.03 8.57
N GLU A 27 -4.80 4.34 7.34
CA GLU A 27 -5.14 3.33 6.32
C GLU A 27 -6.10 2.26 6.87
N ALA A 28 -7.16 2.71 7.56
CA ALA A 28 -8.03 1.81 8.31
C ALA A 28 -8.76 0.79 7.41
N ASP A 29 -9.16 1.18 6.20
CA ASP A 29 -9.72 0.29 5.17
C ASP A 29 -8.73 -0.82 4.80
N GLU A 30 -7.46 -0.49 4.59
CA GLU A 30 -6.44 -1.47 4.28
C GLU A 30 -6.20 -2.46 5.43
N MET A 31 -6.22 -1.99 6.66
CA MET A 31 -6.11 -2.90 7.82
C MET A 31 -7.26 -3.90 7.87
N LEU A 32 -8.48 -3.49 7.49
CA LEU A 32 -9.62 -4.40 7.43
C LEU A 32 -9.52 -5.39 6.27
N ASN A 33 -9.11 -4.94 5.08
CA ASN A 33 -8.87 -5.79 3.92
C ASN A 33 -7.83 -6.88 4.23
N MET A 34 -6.85 -6.56 5.09
CA MET A 34 -5.86 -7.51 5.60
C MET A 34 -6.39 -8.45 6.70
N GLY A 35 -7.65 -8.33 7.10
CA GLY A 35 -8.26 -9.17 8.14
C GLY A 35 -7.87 -8.80 9.57
N PHE A 36 -7.38 -7.59 9.83
CA PHE A 36 -6.97 -7.15 11.17
C PHE A 36 -8.13 -6.69 12.07
N THR A 37 -9.38 -6.96 11.72
CA THR A 37 -10.56 -6.55 12.51
C THR A 37 -10.47 -6.97 13.97
N ASP A 38 -10.17 -8.24 14.23
CA ASP A 38 -10.07 -8.77 15.59
C ASP A 38 -8.89 -8.15 16.34
N SER A 39 -7.76 -8.00 15.67
CA SER A 39 -6.57 -7.36 16.23
C SER A 39 -6.83 -5.90 16.63
N ILE A 40 -7.55 -5.15 15.79
CA ILE A 40 -7.95 -3.76 16.09
C ILE A 40 -8.89 -3.73 17.29
N ASN A 41 -9.88 -4.61 17.35
CA ASN A 41 -10.79 -4.71 18.49
C ASN A 41 -10.05 -5.03 19.80
N GLU A 42 -9.08 -5.95 19.79
CA GLU A 42 -8.25 -6.31 20.93
C GLU A 42 -7.43 -5.13 21.44
N ILE A 43 -6.76 -4.41 20.53
CA ILE A 43 -5.98 -3.21 20.86
C ILE A 43 -6.88 -2.12 21.45
N LEU A 44 -8.02 -1.84 20.82
CA LEU A 44 -8.94 -0.80 21.27
C LEU A 44 -9.60 -1.11 22.62
N ALA A 45 -9.77 -2.39 22.95
CA ALA A 45 -10.25 -2.82 24.27
C ALA A 45 -9.21 -2.62 25.38
N ALA A 46 -7.92 -2.61 25.07
CA ALA A 46 -6.82 -2.39 26.02
C ALA A 46 -6.48 -0.90 26.27
N VAL A 47 -7.04 0.00 25.49
CA VAL A 47 -6.80 1.46 25.60
C VAL A 47 -7.92 2.10 26.44
N PRO A 48 -7.64 3.09 27.32
CA PRO A 48 -8.65 3.78 28.12
C PRO A 48 -9.80 4.32 27.27
N GLU A 49 -11.02 4.25 27.81
CA GLU A 49 -12.18 4.82 27.12
C GLU A 49 -12.11 6.37 26.97
N THR A 50 -11.35 7.03 27.80
CA THR A 50 -11.16 8.49 27.76
C THR A 50 -10.24 8.97 26.63
N ARG A 51 -9.68 8.03 25.87
CA ARG A 51 -8.80 8.34 24.72
C ARG A 51 -9.46 9.25 23.71
N ASN A 52 -8.68 10.09 23.06
CA ASN A 52 -9.03 10.69 21.79
C ASN A 52 -8.75 9.69 20.65
N MET A 53 -9.60 9.62 19.65
CA MET A 53 -9.46 8.70 18.54
C MET A 53 -9.56 9.41 17.20
N LEU A 54 -8.57 9.20 16.35
CA LEU A 54 -8.54 9.66 14.96
C LEU A 54 -8.51 8.45 14.05
N LEU A 55 -9.29 8.52 12.98
CA LEU A 55 -9.36 7.47 11.96
C LEU A 55 -9.17 8.12 10.60
N PHE A 56 -8.19 7.62 9.85
CA PHE A 56 -7.90 8.02 8.48
C PHE A 56 -8.13 6.82 7.57
N SER A 57 -8.88 7.04 6.48
CA SER A 57 -9.23 5.99 5.53
C SER A 57 -9.51 6.60 4.17
N ALA A 58 -9.08 5.95 3.10
CA ALA A 58 -9.37 6.38 1.73
C ALA A 58 -10.82 6.07 1.36
N THR A 59 -11.37 4.98 1.89
CA THR A 59 -12.74 4.53 1.65
C THR A 59 -13.51 4.40 2.97
N MET A 60 -14.83 4.35 2.91
CA MET A 60 -15.70 4.19 4.09
C MET A 60 -16.61 2.96 3.93
N PRO A 61 -16.05 1.73 3.96
CA PRO A 61 -16.85 0.52 3.95
C PRO A 61 -17.66 0.38 5.26
N LYS A 62 -18.62 -0.53 5.27
CA LYS A 62 -19.51 -0.75 6.43
C LYS A 62 -18.76 -1.12 7.70
N GLU A 63 -17.67 -1.84 7.56
CA GLU A 63 -16.79 -2.29 8.64
C GLU A 63 -16.11 -1.10 9.34
N ILE A 64 -15.61 -0.13 8.58
CA ILE A 64 -15.05 1.13 9.12
C ILE A 64 -16.13 1.93 9.84
N ALA A 65 -17.30 2.06 9.23
CA ALA A 65 -18.43 2.73 9.87
C ALA A 65 -18.83 2.05 11.20
N ALA A 66 -18.75 0.72 11.28
CA ALA A 66 -19.00 -0.03 12.50
C ALA A 66 -17.95 0.26 13.60
N ILE A 67 -16.67 0.31 13.25
CA ILE A 67 -15.57 0.67 14.17
C ILE A 67 -15.78 2.11 14.67
N THR A 68 -16.07 3.04 13.78
CA THR A 68 -16.33 4.44 14.14
C THR A 68 -17.48 4.54 15.13
N LYS A 69 -18.61 3.89 14.85
CA LYS A 69 -19.79 3.88 15.73
C LYS A 69 -19.50 3.24 17.10
N LYS A 70 -18.69 2.18 17.14
CA LYS A 70 -18.40 1.42 18.36
C LYS A 70 -17.41 2.12 19.29
N TYR A 71 -16.39 2.77 18.72
CA TYR A 71 -15.22 3.20 19.48
C TYR A 71 -15.00 4.72 19.52
N MET A 72 -15.60 5.50 18.61
CA MET A 72 -15.49 6.95 18.61
C MET A 72 -16.72 7.58 19.28
N ARG A 73 -16.49 8.69 19.98
CA ARG A 73 -17.51 9.48 20.66
C ARG A 73 -17.74 10.75 19.89
N ASP A 74 -18.95 10.98 19.42
CA ASP A 74 -19.35 12.16 18.64
C ASP A 74 -18.31 12.54 17.57
N PRO A 75 -17.98 11.62 16.64
CA PRO A 75 -16.91 11.83 15.70
C PRO A 75 -17.25 12.93 14.70
N LYS A 76 -16.31 13.86 14.50
CA LYS A 76 -16.40 14.85 13.44
C LYS A 76 -15.85 14.24 12.15
N GLU A 77 -16.69 14.09 11.13
CA GLU A 77 -16.27 13.63 9.82
C GLU A 77 -15.73 14.80 8.99
N ILE A 78 -14.53 14.61 8.42
CA ILE A 78 -13.92 15.55 7.48
C ILE A 78 -13.67 14.77 6.19
N VAL A 79 -14.29 15.17 5.08
CA VAL A 79 -14.16 14.56 3.77
C VAL A 79 -13.37 15.50 2.86
N ILE A 80 -12.32 14.99 2.25
CA ILE A 80 -11.53 15.70 1.24
C ILE A 80 -11.86 15.06 -0.12
N GLY A 81 -12.38 15.88 -1.06
CA GLY A 81 -12.86 15.37 -2.34
C GLY A 81 -14.31 14.84 -2.27
N VAL A 82 -14.65 14.00 -3.22
CA VAL A 82 -15.96 13.33 -3.29
C VAL A 82 -15.80 11.87 -2.94
N LYS A 83 -16.65 11.36 -2.04
CA LYS A 83 -16.61 9.94 -1.64
C LYS A 83 -16.70 9.04 -2.87
N ASN A 84 -15.75 8.12 -3.00
CA ASN A 84 -15.67 7.12 -4.09
C ASN A 84 -15.51 7.70 -5.51
N GLU A 85 -15.11 8.95 -5.67
CA GLU A 85 -14.73 9.50 -6.97
C GLU A 85 -13.24 9.29 -7.22
N GLY A 86 -12.88 8.72 -8.37
CA GLY A 86 -11.48 8.59 -8.79
C GLY A 86 -10.83 9.96 -8.96
N ASN A 87 -9.50 10.04 -8.85
CA ASN A 87 -8.77 11.29 -9.04
C ASN A 87 -8.86 11.72 -10.51
N LYS A 88 -9.49 12.87 -10.78
CA LYS A 88 -9.67 13.44 -12.15
C LYS A 88 -8.35 13.72 -12.89
N ASN A 89 -7.25 13.79 -12.16
CA ASN A 89 -5.92 14.00 -12.74
C ASN A 89 -5.24 12.69 -13.20
N ILE A 90 -5.84 11.53 -12.93
CA ILE A 90 -5.36 10.23 -13.36
C ILE A 90 -6.09 9.83 -14.64
N ARG A 91 -5.32 9.47 -15.67
CA ARG A 91 -5.86 8.90 -16.90
C ARG A 91 -5.73 7.40 -16.86
N ASP A 92 -6.86 6.72 -16.75
CA ASP A 92 -6.91 5.26 -16.78
C ASP A 92 -6.88 4.74 -18.21
N ILE A 93 -5.98 3.78 -18.47
CA ILE A 93 -5.82 3.11 -19.77
C ILE A 93 -5.74 1.61 -19.49
N TYR A 94 -6.47 0.81 -20.26
CA TYR A 94 -6.34 -0.64 -20.19
C TYR A 94 -5.95 -1.24 -21.55
N TYR A 95 -5.22 -2.33 -21.51
CA TYR A 95 -4.80 -3.08 -22.68
C TYR A 95 -5.28 -4.53 -22.57
N MET A 96 -6.07 -4.97 -23.53
CA MET A 96 -6.47 -6.37 -23.62
C MET A 96 -5.39 -7.17 -24.31
N VAL A 97 -4.72 -8.03 -23.54
CA VAL A 97 -3.60 -8.84 -24.02
C VAL A 97 -3.74 -10.28 -23.56
N ARG A 98 -3.21 -11.23 -24.36
CA ARG A 98 -3.12 -12.62 -23.89
C ARG A 98 -2.09 -12.73 -22.78
N ALA A 99 -2.26 -13.70 -21.88
CA ALA A 99 -1.38 -13.89 -20.72
C ALA A 99 0.12 -13.99 -21.13
N GLN A 100 0.40 -14.71 -22.22
CA GLN A 100 1.77 -14.87 -22.76
C GLN A 100 2.36 -13.57 -23.31
N ASP A 101 1.54 -12.61 -23.70
CA ASP A 101 1.97 -11.36 -24.35
C ASP A 101 2.07 -10.18 -23.34
N LYS A 102 1.72 -10.40 -22.07
CA LYS A 102 1.74 -9.35 -21.04
C LYS A 102 3.09 -8.65 -20.92
N TYR A 103 4.17 -9.41 -20.88
CA TYR A 103 5.51 -8.84 -20.78
C TYR A 103 5.88 -8.00 -22.01
N LEU A 104 5.52 -8.50 -23.20
CA LEU A 104 5.74 -7.76 -24.44
C LEU A 104 4.96 -6.43 -24.48
N ALA A 105 3.72 -6.44 -23.97
CA ALA A 105 2.93 -5.22 -23.82
C ALA A 105 3.56 -4.22 -22.86
N LEU A 106 4.02 -4.70 -21.69
CA LEU A 106 4.75 -3.88 -20.72
C LEU A 106 6.00 -3.24 -21.34
N LYS A 107 6.80 -4.05 -22.05
CA LYS A 107 8.00 -3.58 -22.75
C LYS A 107 7.67 -2.48 -23.76
N ARG A 108 6.62 -2.68 -24.57
CA ARG A 108 6.18 -1.66 -25.54
C ARG A 108 5.73 -0.35 -24.88
N ILE A 109 5.11 -0.41 -23.71
CA ILE A 109 4.77 0.79 -22.95
C ILE A 109 6.05 1.51 -22.52
N ALA A 110 7.03 0.78 -21.97
CA ALA A 110 8.30 1.35 -21.53
C ALA A 110 9.09 1.95 -22.72
N ASP A 111 9.10 1.29 -23.88
CA ASP A 111 9.75 1.79 -25.10
C ASP A 111 9.07 3.05 -25.66
N TYR A 112 7.73 3.09 -25.58
CA TYR A 112 6.96 4.23 -26.08
C TYR A 112 7.12 5.49 -25.20
N TYR A 113 7.35 5.30 -23.90
CA TYR A 113 7.58 6.39 -22.95
C TYR A 113 9.02 6.36 -22.39
N PRO A 114 10.02 6.86 -23.15
CA PRO A 114 11.44 6.75 -22.76
C PRO A 114 11.79 7.42 -21.45
N ASN A 115 10.99 8.40 -21.01
CA ASN A 115 11.12 9.08 -19.71
C ASN A 115 10.17 8.52 -18.67
N ILE A 116 9.73 7.28 -18.82
CA ILE A 116 8.85 6.64 -17.86
C ILE A 116 9.52 6.60 -16.48
N TYR A 117 8.79 7.05 -15.46
CA TYR A 117 9.12 6.92 -14.06
C TYR A 117 7.90 6.33 -13.37
N GLY A 118 7.95 5.05 -13.04
CA GLY A 118 6.72 4.36 -12.68
C GLY A 118 6.88 3.14 -11.78
N ILE A 119 5.74 2.73 -11.23
CA ILE A 119 5.62 1.52 -10.44
C ILE A 119 4.83 0.49 -11.24
N ILE A 120 5.32 -0.75 -11.25
CA ILE A 120 4.68 -1.90 -11.87
C ILE A 120 4.22 -2.83 -10.75
N PHE A 121 2.90 -2.95 -10.56
CA PHE A 121 2.32 -3.82 -9.56
C PHE A 121 2.15 -5.25 -10.08
N CYS A 122 2.73 -6.21 -9.37
CA CYS A 122 2.60 -7.64 -9.60
C CYS A 122 1.90 -8.33 -8.42
N ARG A 123 1.17 -9.42 -8.68
CA ARG A 123 0.38 -10.11 -7.65
C ARG A 123 1.24 -10.90 -6.66
N THR A 124 2.35 -11.47 -7.10
CA THR A 124 3.19 -12.36 -6.29
C THR A 124 4.64 -11.89 -6.24
N ARG A 125 5.34 -12.20 -5.16
CA ARG A 125 6.78 -11.94 -5.00
C ARG A 125 7.60 -12.55 -6.14
N LYS A 126 7.26 -13.77 -6.56
CA LYS A 126 7.92 -14.47 -7.65
C LYS A 126 7.76 -13.73 -8.98
N GLU A 127 6.53 -13.34 -9.32
CA GLU A 127 6.25 -12.54 -10.52
C GLU A 127 6.98 -11.19 -10.49
N THR A 128 7.00 -10.52 -9.33
CA THR A 128 7.71 -9.27 -9.13
C THR A 128 9.19 -9.41 -9.48
N GLN A 129 9.85 -10.44 -8.96
CA GLN A 129 11.26 -10.70 -9.25
C GLN A 129 11.48 -11.06 -10.72
N GLU A 130 10.68 -11.97 -11.27
CA GLU A 130 10.79 -12.39 -12.67
C GLU A 130 10.62 -11.24 -13.67
N ILE A 131 9.69 -10.31 -13.40
CA ILE A 131 9.46 -9.14 -14.26
C ILE A 131 10.61 -8.14 -14.13
N ALA A 132 11.10 -7.89 -12.92
CA ALA A 132 12.25 -7.03 -12.71
C ALA A 132 13.49 -7.57 -13.43
N ASP A 133 13.78 -8.86 -13.29
CA ASP A 133 14.93 -9.51 -13.94
C ASP A 133 14.86 -9.42 -15.48
N LYS A 134 13.66 -9.64 -16.04
CA LYS A 134 13.44 -9.49 -17.49
C LYS A 134 13.66 -8.08 -17.97
N LEU A 135 13.16 -7.08 -17.24
CA LEU A 135 13.37 -5.67 -17.57
C LEU A 135 14.86 -5.30 -17.52
N ILE A 136 15.58 -5.77 -16.50
CA ILE A 136 17.03 -5.55 -16.37
C ILE A 136 17.78 -6.22 -17.54
N GLN A 137 17.43 -7.47 -17.89
CA GLN A 137 18.03 -8.17 -19.03
C GLN A 137 17.78 -7.49 -20.37
N ASP A 138 16.62 -6.86 -20.52
CA ASP A 138 16.26 -6.06 -21.71
C ASP A 138 16.85 -4.64 -21.70
N GLY A 139 17.65 -4.29 -20.68
CA GLY A 139 18.37 -3.02 -20.58
C GLY A 139 17.62 -1.88 -19.92
N TYR A 140 16.47 -2.14 -19.29
CA TYR A 140 15.76 -1.12 -18.51
C TYR A 140 16.37 -0.94 -17.12
N ASN A 141 16.32 0.29 -16.64
CA ASN A 141 16.73 0.62 -15.28
C ASN A 141 15.58 0.29 -14.31
N ALA A 142 15.53 -0.97 -13.87
CA ALA A 142 14.47 -1.54 -13.05
C ALA A 142 15.04 -2.24 -11.81
N ASP A 143 14.21 -2.35 -10.77
CA ASP A 143 14.54 -3.15 -9.58
C ASP A 143 13.23 -3.67 -8.94
N SER A 144 13.33 -4.67 -8.07
CA SER A 144 12.18 -5.29 -7.41
C SER A 144 12.01 -4.84 -5.97
N LEU A 145 10.74 -4.78 -5.51
CA LEU A 145 10.39 -4.50 -4.11
C LEU A 145 9.34 -5.50 -3.63
N HIS A 146 9.72 -6.43 -2.76
CA HIS A 146 8.83 -7.46 -2.23
C HIS A 146 9.24 -7.91 -0.83
N GLY A 147 8.37 -8.69 -0.16
CA GLY A 147 8.51 -9.04 1.24
C GLY A 147 9.69 -9.95 1.60
N GLU A 148 10.41 -10.54 0.63
CA GLU A 148 11.61 -11.35 0.87
C GLU A 148 12.89 -10.52 0.98
N LEU A 149 12.85 -9.25 0.56
CA LEU A 149 13.97 -8.34 0.75
C LEU A 149 14.14 -7.99 2.23
N SER A 150 15.38 -7.96 2.69
CA SER A 150 15.70 -7.39 4.00
C SER A 150 15.36 -5.90 4.06
N GLN A 151 15.19 -5.34 5.26
CA GLN A 151 14.88 -3.92 5.40
C GLN A 151 15.95 -3.04 4.74
N ALA A 152 17.23 -3.37 4.90
CA ALA A 152 18.32 -2.62 4.27
C ALA A 152 18.25 -2.65 2.72
N GLN A 153 17.88 -3.78 2.14
CA GLN A 153 17.69 -3.89 0.68
C GLN A 153 16.49 -3.04 0.21
N ARG A 154 15.38 -3.09 0.95
CA ARG A 154 14.19 -2.27 0.65
C ARG A 154 14.52 -0.78 0.70
N ASP A 155 15.21 -0.34 1.76
CA ASP A 155 15.61 1.05 1.93
C ASP A 155 16.54 1.50 0.79
N TYR A 156 17.47 0.65 0.38
CA TYR A 156 18.37 0.93 -0.74
C TYR A 156 17.65 1.07 -2.06
N VAL A 157 16.75 0.14 -2.41
CA VAL A 157 15.94 0.21 -3.64
C VAL A 157 15.07 1.46 -3.63
N MET A 158 14.41 1.74 -2.51
CA MET A 158 13.57 2.92 -2.36
C MET A 158 14.34 4.24 -2.46
N GLN A 159 15.55 4.29 -1.89
CA GLN A 159 16.41 5.46 -2.04
C GLN A 159 16.76 5.70 -3.51
N LYS A 160 17.20 4.66 -4.23
CA LYS A 160 17.50 4.75 -5.67
C LYS A 160 16.29 5.24 -6.47
N PHE A 161 15.11 4.74 -6.15
CA PHE A 161 13.87 5.12 -6.83
C PHE A 161 13.52 6.58 -6.57
N ARG A 162 13.50 7.03 -5.31
CA ARG A 162 13.18 8.43 -4.96
C ARG A 162 14.12 9.47 -5.58
N ILE A 163 15.39 9.18 -5.70
CA ILE A 163 16.36 10.08 -6.36
C ILE A 163 16.38 9.91 -7.90
N LYS A 164 15.42 9.16 -8.45
CA LYS A 164 15.25 8.90 -9.90
C LYS A 164 16.44 8.22 -10.57
N ASN A 165 17.29 7.53 -9.80
CA ASN A 165 18.33 6.64 -10.31
C ASN A 165 17.77 5.26 -10.72
N LEU A 166 16.49 5.05 -10.55
CA LEU A 166 15.73 3.89 -10.97
C LEU A 166 14.47 4.39 -11.67
N GLN A 167 14.19 3.90 -12.89
CA GLN A 167 13.04 4.32 -13.67
C GLN A 167 11.78 3.51 -13.36
N LEU A 168 11.95 2.19 -13.18
CA LEU A 168 10.85 1.26 -13.01
C LEU A 168 11.02 0.47 -11.71
N LEU A 169 10.07 0.63 -10.81
CA LEU A 169 10.00 -0.16 -9.59
C LEU A 169 8.96 -1.25 -9.78
N VAL A 170 9.37 -2.52 -9.75
CA VAL A 170 8.43 -3.65 -9.79
C VAL A 170 8.12 -4.08 -8.37
N ALA A 171 6.87 -4.03 -7.95
CA ALA A 171 6.50 -4.22 -6.56
C ALA A 171 5.25 -5.09 -6.38
N THR A 172 5.12 -5.72 -5.21
CA THR A 172 3.82 -6.24 -4.75
C THR A 172 3.03 -5.13 -4.05
N ASP A 173 1.70 -5.18 -4.09
CA ASP A 173 0.83 -4.21 -3.42
C ASP A 173 1.22 -4.00 -1.95
N VAL A 174 1.44 -5.08 -1.21
CA VAL A 174 1.83 -5.02 0.20
C VAL A 174 3.17 -4.31 0.42
N ALA A 175 4.14 -4.53 -0.47
CA ALA A 175 5.47 -3.94 -0.33
C ALA A 175 5.50 -2.46 -0.71
N ALA A 176 4.59 -2.04 -1.58
CA ALA A 176 4.49 -0.66 -2.05
C ALA A 176 3.50 0.21 -1.26
N ARG A 177 2.82 -0.35 -0.26
CA ARG A 177 1.93 0.43 0.62
C ARG A 177 2.70 1.50 1.39
N GLY A 178 2.10 2.69 1.49
CA GLY A 178 2.69 3.83 2.17
C GLY A 178 3.93 4.39 1.48
N LEU A 179 4.19 4.02 0.21
CA LEU A 179 5.25 4.64 -0.56
C LEU A 179 4.82 6.05 -0.95
N ASP A 180 5.44 7.03 -0.32
CA ASP A 180 5.35 8.42 -0.74
C ASP A 180 6.43 8.68 -1.80
N VAL A 181 6.00 8.79 -3.06
CA VAL A 181 6.88 9.01 -4.22
C VAL A 181 6.27 10.07 -5.13
N ASP A 182 6.95 11.18 -5.23
CA ASP A 182 6.54 12.29 -6.09
C ASP A 182 6.84 12.03 -7.57
N ASP A 183 6.11 12.73 -8.42
CA ASP A 183 6.34 12.81 -9.87
C ASP A 183 6.25 11.47 -10.62
N LEU A 184 5.54 10.49 -10.10
CA LEU A 184 5.27 9.27 -10.87
C LEU A 184 4.53 9.62 -12.16
N THR A 185 5.04 9.13 -13.28
CA THR A 185 4.39 9.30 -14.59
C THR A 185 3.40 8.19 -14.90
N HIS A 186 3.67 6.98 -14.39
CA HIS A 186 2.89 5.79 -14.67
C HIS A 186 2.76 4.90 -13.43
N VAL A 187 1.57 4.34 -13.27
CA VAL A 187 1.32 3.18 -12.41
C VAL A 187 0.76 2.09 -13.32
N ILE A 188 1.40 0.93 -13.34
CA ILE A 188 1.06 -0.17 -14.24
C ILE A 188 0.64 -1.38 -13.40
N ASN A 189 -0.63 -1.75 -13.48
CA ASN A 189 -1.10 -3.01 -12.91
C ASN A 189 -0.81 -4.14 -13.91
N TYR A 190 0.25 -4.90 -13.69
CA TYR A 190 0.63 -6.04 -14.52
C TYR A 190 -0.35 -7.21 -14.41
N GLY A 191 -0.94 -7.39 -13.24
CA GLY A 191 -2.12 -8.21 -12.99
C GLY A 191 -3.29 -7.36 -12.54
N LEU A 192 -4.52 -7.77 -12.79
CA LEU A 192 -5.67 -7.11 -12.18
C LEU A 192 -5.59 -7.27 -10.66
N PRO A 193 -5.91 -6.24 -9.87
CA PRO A 193 -6.03 -6.38 -8.44
C PRO A 193 -7.13 -7.40 -8.09
N ASP A 194 -7.03 -8.03 -6.92
CA ASP A 194 -8.03 -9.01 -6.48
C ASP A 194 -9.34 -8.33 -6.04
N GLU A 195 -9.28 -7.05 -5.67
CA GLU A 195 -10.41 -6.20 -5.30
C GLU A 195 -10.48 -5.00 -6.25
N ILE A 196 -11.70 -4.70 -6.71
CA ILE A 196 -12.03 -3.56 -7.58
C ILE A 196 -12.79 -2.52 -6.75
#